data_00d506273afd334d2ece2e8a191cf239
#
_entry.id   00d506273afd334d2ece2e8a191cf239
#
_cell.length_a   1.000
_cell.length_b   1.000
_cell.length_c   1.000
_cell.angle_alpha   90.00
_cell.angle_beta   90.00
_cell.angle_gamma   90.00
#
_symmetry.space_group_name_H-M   'P 1'
#
loop_
_entity.id
_entity.type
_entity.pdbx_description
1 polymer ?
#
loop_
_entity_poly.entity_id
_entity_poly.type
_entity_poly.pdbx_seq_one_letter_code
_entity_poly.pdbx_strand_id
1 'polypeptide(L)'
;MLPDEILIVATEASADLHAARALEELRKIRPGIRAFGVGGPCLRAAGLETLYPTEDLSVMGLAEVLPKIPKILGVLHGMREAAARRRPAVALLVDSPDFNLRLAKHLKRQGVKVVYYISPMIWAWRRGRARKIAQVVDRMLCILPFEERFYEGTGVSARFVGHPFAERALPGDVAGYRAALGLPAGRTTIALLPGSRRSEIDRIFPPMLDAAERIKARHPDVQFVVPVAVTLQEGVLRPALSRHASLEVRLVSGRADEVVGASDAVLVKSGTSTLETALMQRPMVVVYKMAWLSYWVARLLVRMSHFALVNILAGRTVVPELLQQEASPERMAAEIERLLSDPGARRAQLDGIAEVRRSLGEPGAARRVAEEIAGVLP
;
A
#
# COMPACT_ATOMS: atom_id res chain seq x y z
N MET A 1 -21.27 18.09 -29.55
CA MET A 1 -20.79 17.72 -28.19
C MET A 1 -19.32 17.36 -28.29
N LEU A 2 -18.46 18.00 -27.50
CA LEU A 2 -17.09 17.51 -27.37
C LEU A 2 -17.20 16.08 -26.79
N PRO A 3 -16.41 15.14 -27.30
CA PRO A 3 -16.47 13.78 -26.78
C PRO A 3 -16.14 13.81 -25.28
N ASP A 4 -16.85 13.00 -24.48
CA ASP A 4 -16.61 12.84 -23.05
C ASP A 4 -15.15 12.41 -22.84
N GLU A 5 -14.30 13.34 -22.48
CA GLU A 5 -12.87 13.11 -22.31
C GLU A 5 -12.48 13.38 -20.86
N ILE A 6 -11.76 12.42 -20.27
CA ILE A 6 -11.26 12.52 -18.91
C ILE A 6 -9.73 12.52 -18.87
N LEU A 7 -9.19 13.26 -17.93
CA LEU A 7 -7.78 13.25 -17.61
C LEU A 7 -7.54 12.30 -16.46
N ILE A 8 -6.60 11.35 -16.59
CA ILE A 8 -6.22 10.42 -15.51
C ILE A 8 -4.74 10.59 -15.17
N VAL A 9 -4.42 10.66 -13.90
CA VAL A 9 -3.03 10.75 -13.43
C VAL A 9 -2.75 9.73 -12.36
N ALA A 10 -1.90 8.76 -12.69
CA ALA A 10 -1.36 7.74 -11.81
C ALA A 10 0.17 7.72 -11.93
N THR A 11 0.88 8.09 -10.88
CA THR A 11 2.34 8.29 -10.91
C THR A 11 3.13 7.14 -10.30
N GLU A 12 2.43 6.09 -9.82
CA GLU A 12 3.00 4.89 -9.20
C GLU A 12 2.29 3.64 -9.70
N ALA A 13 2.95 2.49 -9.65
CA ALA A 13 2.42 1.22 -10.17
C ALA A 13 1.10 0.80 -9.50
N SER A 14 0.96 1.02 -8.19
CA SER A 14 -0.29 0.74 -7.48
C SER A 14 -1.43 1.65 -7.94
N ALA A 15 -1.15 2.95 -8.11
CA ALA A 15 -2.11 3.93 -8.61
C ALA A 15 -2.53 3.60 -10.05
N ASP A 16 -1.58 3.17 -10.90
CA ASP A 16 -1.83 2.73 -12.27
C ASP A 16 -2.83 1.56 -12.32
N LEU A 17 -2.62 0.53 -11.50
CA LEU A 17 -3.52 -0.62 -11.41
C LEU A 17 -4.94 -0.21 -10.97
N HIS A 18 -5.03 0.63 -9.93
CA HIS A 18 -6.33 1.06 -9.39
C HIS A 18 -7.09 1.97 -10.36
N ALA A 19 -6.37 2.88 -11.03
CA ALA A 19 -6.94 3.75 -12.04
C ALA A 19 -7.40 2.97 -13.28
N ALA A 20 -6.65 1.94 -13.71
CA ALA A 20 -7.01 1.09 -14.83
C ALA A 20 -8.33 0.35 -14.59
N ARG A 21 -8.49 -0.27 -13.42
CA ARG A 21 -9.75 -0.92 -13.04
C ARG A 21 -10.92 0.05 -12.98
N ALA A 22 -10.70 1.25 -12.46
CA ALA A 22 -11.74 2.29 -12.45
C ALA A 22 -12.12 2.73 -13.86
N LEU A 23 -11.15 2.86 -14.78
CA LEU A 23 -11.41 3.20 -16.18
C LEU A 23 -12.17 2.09 -16.92
N GLU A 24 -11.83 0.82 -16.66
CA GLU A 24 -12.56 -0.33 -17.21
C GLU A 24 -14.04 -0.35 -16.78
N GLU A 25 -14.30 -0.12 -15.49
CA GLU A 25 -15.66 -0.01 -14.97
C GLU A 25 -16.40 1.22 -15.51
N LEU A 26 -15.70 2.36 -15.64
CA LEU A 26 -16.30 3.58 -16.20
C LEU A 26 -16.72 3.40 -17.65
N ARG A 27 -15.96 2.64 -18.44
CA ARG A 27 -16.33 2.31 -19.83
C ARG A 27 -17.55 1.42 -19.96
N LYS A 28 -17.87 0.61 -18.94
CA LYS A 28 -19.13 -0.13 -18.90
C LYS A 28 -20.33 0.82 -18.70
N ILE A 29 -20.14 1.92 -17.96
CA ILE A 29 -21.17 2.93 -17.68
C ILE A 29 -21.27 3.94 -18.85
N ARG A 30 -20.11 4.33 -19.42
CA ARG A 30 -19.96 5.33 -20.49
C ARG A 30 -19.05 4.76 -21.60
N PRO A 31 -19.56 3.93 -22.54
CA PRO A 31 -18.75 3.23 -23.54
C PRO A 31 -17.92 4.15 -24.47
N GLY A 32 -18.41 5.37 -24.71
CA GLY A 32 -17.74 6.35 -25.57
C GLY A 32 -16.66 7.20 -24.91
N ILE A 33 -16.39 6.98 -23.61
CA ILE A 33 -15.44 7.83 -22.87
C ILE A 33 -13.99 7.63 -23.34
N ARG A 34 -13.32 8.74 -23.60
CA ARG A 34 -11.88 8.77 -23.92
C ARG A 34 -11.10 9.21 -22.70
N ALA A 35 -9.92 8.64 -22.50
CA ALA A 35 -9.06 8.96 -21.37
C ALA A 35 -7.64 9.26 -21.84
N PHE A 36 -7.01 10.29 -21.30
CA PHE A 36 -5.62 10.63 -21.56
C PHE A 36 -4.90 11.05 -20.26
N GLY A 37 -3.59 10.99 -20.25
CA GLY A 37 -2.85 11.51 -19.11
C GLY A 37 -1.55 10.80 -18.77
N VAL A 38 -1.33 10.57 -17.49
CA VAL A 38 -0.17 9.84 -16.94
C VAL A 38 -0.60 8.45 -16.54
N GLY A 39 0.03 7.43 -17.11
CA GLY A 39 -0.30 6.04 -16.80
C GLY A 39 0.81 5.07 -17.12
N GLY A 40 0.77 3.93 -16.46
CA GLY A 40 1.67 2.79 -16.65
C GLY A 40 1.07 1.70 -17.54
N PRO A 41 1.62 0.47 -17.45
CA PRO A 41 1.19 -0.65 -18.28
C PRO A 41 -0.29 -1.00 -18.13
N CYS A 42 -0.85 -0.92 -16.90
CA CYS A 42 -2.25 -1.27 -16.65
C CYS A 42 -3.21 -0.28 -17.31
N LEU A 43 -2.99 1.02 -17.14
CA LEU A 43 -3.81 2.05 -17.79
C LEU A 43 -3.66 2.04 -19.31
N ARG A 44 -2.45 1.77 -19.84
CA ARG A 44 -2.26 1.59 -21.29
C ARG A 44 -3.09 0.42 -21.82
N ALA A 45 -3.07 -0.72 -21.12
CA ALA A 45 -3.89 -1.89 -21.47
C ALA A 45 -5.40 -1.58 -21.39
N ALA A 46 -5.82 -0.77 -20.41
CA ALA A 46 -7.19 -0.26 -20.30
C ALA A 46 -7.54 0.81 -21.35
N GLY A 47 -6.60 1.20 -22.22
CA GLY A 47 -6.81 2.12 -23.36
C GLY A 47 -6.67 3.60 -22.99
N LEU A 48 -5.86 3.96 -22.00
CA LEU A 48 -5.44 5.34 -21.78
C LEU A 48 -4.52 5.82 -22.90
N GLU A 49 -4.78 6.98 -23.46
CA GLU A 49 -3.79 7.71 -24.26
C GLU A 49 -2.72 8.28 -23.33
N THR A 50 -1.59 7.59 -23.23
CA THR A 50 -0.51 7.95 -22.31
C THR A 50 0.33 9.08 -22.90
N LEU A 51 0.26 10.27 -22.30
CA LEU A 51 1.12 11.39 -22.64
C LEU A 51 2.48 11.29 -21.95
N TYR A 52 2.49 10.78 -20.73
CA TYR A 52 3.69 10.56 -19.94
C TYR A 52 3.60 9.21 -19.22
N PRO A 53 4.63 8.35 -19.31
CA PRO A 53 4.63 7.08 -18.63
C PRO A 53 4.84 7.23 -17.11
N THR A 54 4.15 6.41 -16.32
CA THR A 54 4.31 6.35 -14.85
C THR A 54 5.75 6.09 -14.44
N GLU A 55 6.47 5.31 -15.22
CA GLU A 55 7.87 4.93 -15.03
C GLU A 55 8.80 6.15 -14.96
N ASP A 56 8.44 7.24 -15.60
CA ASP A 56 9.18 8.49 -15.56
C ASP A 56 9.06 9.25 -14.25
N LEU A 57 7.98 9.03 -13.52
CA LEU A 57 7.64 9.72 -12.27
C LEU A 57 7.86 8.87 -11.03
N SER A 58 7.92 7.55 -11.19
CA SER A 58 8.18 6.63 -10.08
C SER A 58 9.58 6.86 -9.51
N VAL A 59 9.64 7.30 -8.24
CA VAL A 59 10.90 7.59 -7.53
C VAL A 59 10.88 6.90 -6.19
N MET A 60 11.88 6.09 -5.92
CA MET A 60 12.04 5.37 -4.66
C MET A 60 13.14 5.99 -3.79
N GLY A 61 12.81 7.05 -3.04
CA GLY A 61 13.69 7.62 -2.03
C GLY A 61 14.11 9.07 -2.27
N LEU A 62 14.39 9.79 -1.17
CA LEU A 62 14.73 11.23 -1.19
C LEU A 62 15.96 11.56 -2.05
N ALA A 63 16.98 10.70 -2.05
CA ALA A 63 18.20 10.92 -2.83
C ALA A 63 17.97 10.78 -4.34
N GLU A 64 16.98 9.96 -4.75
CA GLU A 64 16.64 9.76 -6.16
C GLU A 64 15.65 10.81 -6.68
N VAL A 65 14.98 11.53 -5.78
CA VAL A 65 14.00 12.58 -6.13
C VAL A 65 14.70 13.82 -6.69
N LEU A 66 15.79 14.27 -6.04
CA LEU A 66 16.46 15.52 -6.39
C LEU A 66 16.86 15.64 -7.88
N PRO A 67 17.52 14.64 -8.49
CA PRO A 67 17.88 14.69 -9.91
C PRO A 67 16.66 14.66 -10.85
N LYS A 68 15.52 14.09 -10.39
CA LYS A 68 14.31 13.95 -11.20
C LYS A 68 13.34 15.14 -11.08
N ILE A 69 13.58 16.09 -10.16
CA ILE A 69 12.71 17.26 -9.99
C ILE A 69 12.45 18.01 -11.30
N PRO A 70 13.45 18.32 -12.16
CA PRO A 70 13.19 19.02 -13.42
C PRO A 70 12.24 18.23 -14.33
N LYS A 71 12.41 16.90 -14.43
CA LYS A 71 11.54 16.03 -15.21
C LYS A 71 10.11 16.01 -14.65
N ILE A 72 9.94 15.89 -13.34
CA ILE A 72 8.63 15.91 -12.65
C ILE A 72 7.92 17.25 -12.92
N LEU A 73 8.65 18.37 -12.86
CA LEU A 73 8.10 19.70 -13.14
C LEU A 73 7.74 19.85 -14.63
N GLY A 74 8.53 19.28 -15.53
CA GLY A 74 8.24 19.21 -16.96
C GLY A 74 6.94 18.46 -17.26
N VAL A 75 6.76 17.28 -16.66
CA VAL A 75 5.51 16.50 -16.77
C VAL A 75 4.33 17.30 -16.20
N LEU A 76 4.50 17.93 -15.03
CA LEU A 76 3.44 18.76 -14.45
C LEU A 76 3.05 19.93 -15.38
N HIS A 77 4.02 20.56 -16.02
CA HIS A 77 3.77 21.64 -16.99
C HIS A 77 3.04 21.11 -18.22
N GLY A 78 3.53 20.04 -18.84
CA GLY A 78 2.89 19.43 -20.02
C GLY A 78 1.47 18.94 -19.75
N MET A 79 1.20 18.39 -18.54
CA MET A 79 -0.16 18.02 -18.14
C MET A 79 -1.10 19.21 -17.99
N ARG A 80 -0.60 20.37 -17.51
CA ARG A 80 -1.39 21.62 -17.46
C ARG A 80 -1.73 22.12 -18.86
N GLU A 81 -0.77 22.10 -19.79
CA GLU A 81 -1.00 22.49 -21.17
C GLU A 81 -1.96 21.53 -21.89
N ALA A 82 -1.80 20.21 -21.70
CA ALA A 82 -2.69 19.23 -22.28
C ALA A 82 -4.14 19.43 -21.78
N ALA A 83 -4.33 19.68 -20.48
CA ALA A 83 -5.64 19.99 -19.92
C ALA A 83 -6.23 21.29 -20.49
N ALA A 84 -5.43 22.33 -20.67
CA ALA A 84 -5.87 23.59 -21.25
C ALA A 84 -6.33 23.44 -22.71
N ARG A 85 -5.62 22.63 -23.51
CA ARG A 85 -5.97 22.36 -24.92
C ARG A 85 -7.17 21.46 -25.07
N ARG A 86 -7.22 20.35 -24.28
CA ARG A 86 -8.23 19.28 -24.45
C ARG A 86 -9.51 19.54 -23.66
N ARG A 87 -9.43 20.38 -22.62
CA ARG A 87 -10.56 20.76 -21.74
C ARG A 87 -11.35 19.54 -21.25
N PRO A 88 -10.72 18.59 -20.54
CA PRO A 88 -11.43 17.40 -20.03
C PRO A 88 -12.56 17.83 -19.10
N ALA A 89 -13.69 17.10 -19.15
CA ALA A 89 -14.82 17.38 -18.27
C ALA A 89 -14.47 17.08 -16.79
N VAL A 90 -13.70 15.99 -16.57
CA VAL A 90 -13.31 15.50 -15.26
C VAL A 90 -11.83 15.10 -15.27
N ALA A 91 -11.16 15.26 -14.12
CA ALA A 91 -9.85 14.71 -13.87
C ALA A 91 -9.91 13.70 -12.70
N LEU A 92 -9.46 12.47 -12.94
CA LEU A 92 -9.20 11.46 -11.90
C LEU A 92 -7.74 11.54 -11.51
N LEU A 93 -7.47 11.96 -10.27
CA LEU A 93 -6.13 12.04 -9.71
C LEU A 93 -5.98 10.94 -8.64
N VAL A 94 -5.03 10.04 -8.83
CA VAL A 94 -4.88 8.87 -7.95
C VAL A 94 -3.63 8.98 -7.10
N ASP A 95 -3.80 9.01 -5.77
CA ASP A 95 -2.71 9.09 -4.78
C ASP A 95 -1.72 10.26 -5.03
N SER A 96 -0.44 10.10 -4.68
CA SER A 96 0.69 11.02 -4.95
C SER A 96 0.38 12.50 -4.72
N PRO A 97 0.08 12.91 -3.48
CA PRO A 97 -0.48 14.23 -3.16
C PRO A 97 0.43 15.39 -3.51
N ASP A 98 1.74 15.21 -3.53
CA ASP A 98 2.67 16.30 -3.83
C ASP A 98 2.67 16.69 -5.31
N PHE A 99 2.38 15.77 -6.21
CA PHE A 99 2.17 16.03 -7.63
C PHE A 99 0.71 16.40 -7.91
N ASN A 100 -0.21 15.55 -7.51
CA ASN A 100 -1.61 15.63 -7.89
C ASN A 100 -2.34 16.86 -7.34
N LEU A 101 -2.06 17.30 -6.10
CA LEU A 101 -2.69 18.51 -5.56
C LEU A 101 -2.18 19.81 -6.23
N ARG A 102 -0.94 19.81 -6.75
CA ARG A 102 -0.43 20.94 -7.56
C ARG A 102 -1.12 21.01 -8.93
N LEU A 103 -1.38 19.84 -9.54
CA LEU A 103 -2.13 19.76 -10.78
C LEU A 103 -3.60 20.13 -10.54
N ALA A 104 -4.23 19.59 -9.50
CA ALA A 104 -5.62 19.88 -9.12
C ALA A 104 -5.91 21.39 -9.01
N LYS A 105 -4.99 22.15 -8.38
CA LYS A 105 -5.13 23.60 -8.28
C LYS A 105 -5.21 24.30 -9.64
N HIS A 106 -4.50 23.79 -10.62
CA HIS A 106 -4.54 24.34 -11.99
C HIS A 106 -5.81 23.93 -12.72
N LEU A 107 -6.18 22.65 -12.64
CA LEU A 107 -7.40 22.12 -13.25
C LEU A 107 -8.66 22.81 -12.73
N LYS A 108 -8.72 23.06 -11.43
CA LYS A 108 -9.85 23.78 -10.79
C LYS A 108 -10.03 25.20 -11.34
N ARG A 109 -8.91 25.91 -11.62
CA ARG A 109 -8.96 27.25 -12.24
C ARG A 109 -9.48 27.23 -13.67
N GLN A 110 -9.34 26.10 -14.36
CA GLN A 110 -9.85 25.90 -15.72
C GLN A 110 -11.29 25.38 -15.74
N GLY A 111 -11.94 25.23 -14.57
CA GLY A 111 -13.30 24.72 -14.46
C GLY A 111 -13.43 23.19 -14.54
N VAL A 112 -12.31 22.46 -14.61
CA VAL A 112 -12.31 21.00 -14.64
C VAL A 112 -12.72 20.45 -13.26
N LYS A 113 -13.66 19.51 -13.23
CA LYS A 113 -14.04 18.79 -12.00
C LYS A 113 -12.94 17.84 -11.60
N VAL A 114 -12.56 17.87 -10.32
CA VAL A 114 -11.46 17.05 -9.78
C VAL A 114 -12.01 15.98 -8.86
N VAL A 115 -11.87 14.73 -9.27
CA VAL A 115 -12.09 13.53 -8.45
C VAL A 115 -10.72 13.03 -7.98
N TYR A 116 -10.54 12.97 -6.68
CA TYR A 116 -9.28 12.49 -6.08
C TYR A 116 -9.51 11.12 -5.44
N TYR A 117 -8.81 10.11 -5.91
CA TYR A 117 -8.92 8.73 -5.43
C TYR A 117 -7.69 8.35 -4.63
N ILE A 118 -7.89 7.68 -3.50
CA ILE A 118 -6.92 7.32 -2.46
C ILE A 118 -6.48 8.58 -1.69
N SER A 119 -7.22 8.87 -0.64
CA SER A 119 -7.01 10.04 0.22
C SER A 119 -5.57 10.12 0.75
N PRO A 120 -4.93 11.29 0.73
CA PRO A 120 -3.69 11.50 1.46
C PRO A 120 -3.87 11.20 2.94
N MET A 121 -2.86 10.63 3.58
CA MET A 121 -2.88 10.29 5.03
C MET A 121 -2.87 11.55 5.93
N ILE A 122 -3.84 12.46 5.73
CA ILE A 122 -3.97 13.70 6.53
C ILE A 122 -4.27 13.43 8.00
N TRP A 123 -4.88 12.29 8.27
CA TRP A 123 -5.23 11.81 9.61
C TRP A 123 -4.00 11.48 10.46
N ALA A 124 -2.87 11.13 9.83
CA ALA A 124 -1.65 10.75 10.52
C ALA A 124 -0.89 11.97 11.09
N TRP A 125 -0.82 13.09 10.36
CA TRP A 125 0.09 14.20 10.74
C TRP A 125 -0.27 15.60 10.23
N ARG A 126 -1.29 15.76 9.39
CA ARG A 126 -1.64 17.05 8.76
C ARG A 126 -3.14 17.31 8.67
N ARG A 127 -3.86 17.19 9.76
CA ARG A 127 -5.34 17.39 9.81
C ARG A 127 -5.80 18.71 9.18
N GLY A 128 -5.08 19.80 9.37
CA GLY A 128 -5.41 21.10 8.76
C GLY A 128 -5.29 21.15 7.24
N ARG A 129 -4.72 20.11 6.59
CA ARG A 129 -4.58 20.03 5.12
C ARG A 129 -5.92 19.74 4.43
N ALA A 130 -6.91 19.16 5.14
CA ALA A 130 -8.23 18.87 4.59
C ALA A 130 -8.90 20.09 3.97
N ARG A 131 -8.88 21.25 4.64
CA ARG A 131 -9.42 22.51 4.11
C ARG A 131 -8.73 23.00 2.84
N LYS A 132 -7.41 22.79 2.72
CA LYS A 132 -6.66 23.15 1.51
C LYS A 132 -6.98 22.21 0.34
N ILE A 133 -7.17 20.93 0.63
CA ILE A 133 -7.58 19.93 -0.35
C ILE A 133 -8.99 20.25 -0.86
N ALA A 134 -9.92 20.60 0.02
CA ALA A 134 -11.29 20.97 -0.32
C ALA A 134 -11.40 22.15 -1.30
N GLN A 135 -10.38 23.04 -1.35
CA GLN A 135 -10.36 24.15 -2.32
C GLN A 135 -10.06 23.71 -3.77
N VAL A 136 -9.49 22.51 -3.96
CA VAL A 136 -8.98 22.07 -5.26
C VAL A 136 -9.52 20.68 -5.69
N VAL A 137 -10.30 20.03 -4.84
CA VAL A 137 -10.90 18.71 -5.08
C VAL A 137 -12.42 18.83 -4.93
N ASP A 138 -13.19 18.34 -5.89
CA ASP A 138 -14.66 18.32 -5.85
C ASP A 138 -15.16 17.06 -5.13
N ARG A 139 -14.54 15.90 -5.41
CA ARG A 139 -14.84 14.63 -4.74
C ARG A 139 -13.58 13.95 -4.25
N MET A 140 -13.59 13.52 -3.00
CA MET A 140 -12.53 12.74 -2.37
C MET A 140 -13.00 11.30 -2.18
N LEU A 141 -12.40 10.36 -2.88
CA LEU A 141 -12.74 8.94 -2.78
C LEU A 141 -11.76 8.25 -1.85
N CYS A 142 -12.26 7.95 -0.65
CA CYS A 142 -11.51 7.38 0.45
C CYS A 142 -11.49 5.85 0.35
N ILE A 143 -10.35 5.24 0.72
CA ILE A 143 -10.19 3.77 0.75
C ILE A 143 -10.19 3.20 2.18
N LEU A 144 -10.11 4.06 3.20
CA LEU A 144 -10.23 3.66 4.59
C LEU A 144 -11.53 4.25 5.17
N PRO A 145 -12.32 3.46 5.91
CA PRO A 145 -13.68 3.85 6.32
C PRO A 145 -13.73 5.08 7.23
N PHE A 146 -12.66 5.34 7.97
CA PHE A 146 -12.59 6.47 8.90
C PHE A 146 -12.15 7.77 8.24
N GLU A 147 -11.72 7.78 6.97
CA GLU A 147 -11.15 8.97 6.33
C GLU A 147 -12.20 10.05 6.03
N GLU A 148 -13.44 9.67 5.73
CA GLU A 148 -14.52 10.62 5.42
C GLU A 148 -14.69 11.70 6.50
N ARG A 149 -14.64 11.31 7.77
CA ARG A 149 -14.82 12.24 8.92
C ARG A 149 -13.80 13.36 8.98
N PHE A 150 -12.60 13.16 8.37
CA PHE A 150 -11.58 14.21 8.33
C PHE A 150 -11.87 15.31 7.29
N TYR A 151 -12.83 15.07 6.42
CA TYR A 151 -13.31 16.03 5.43
C TYR A 151 -14.63 16.66 5.80
N GLU A 152 -15.30 16.23 6.87
CA GLU A 152 -16.53 16.83 7.36
C GLU A 152 -16.35 18.33 7.64
N GLY A 153 -17.33 19.15 7.22
CA GLY A 153 -17.30 20.60 7.36
C GLY A 153 -16.24 21.33 6.51
N THR A 154 -15.55 20.65 5.59
CA THR A 154 -14.55 21.28 4.72
C THR A 154 -15.10 21.76 3.38
N GLY A 155 -16.30 21.30 3.01
CA GLY A 155 -16.94 21.62 1.71
C GLY A 155 -16.58 20.65 0.59
N VAL A 156 -15.66 19.69 0.77
CA VAL A 156 -15.41 18.61 -0.20
C VAL A 156 -16.37 17.44 0.08
N SER A 157 -16.93 16.86 -0.98
CA SER A 157 -17.69 15.62 -0.89
C SER A 157 -16.72 14.46 -0.76
N ALA A 158 -16.53 13.94 0.45
CA ALA A 158 -15.72 12.74 0.70
C ALA A 158 -16.61 11.51 0.79
N ARG A 159 -16.17 10.39 0.18
CA ARG A 159 -16.91 9.14 0.18
C ARG A 159 -15.99 7.94 0.29
N PHE A 160 -16.31 7.03 1.19
CA PHE A 160 -15.65 5.73 1.28
C PHE A 160 -16.15 4.82 0.15
N VAL A 161 -15.25 4.45 -0.75
CA VAL A 161 -15.53 3.61 -1.91
C VAL A 161 -15.14 2.15 -1.69
N GLY A 162 -14.67 1.80 -0.52
CA GLY A 162 -14.09 0.50 -0.21
C GLY A 162 -12.59 0.45 -0.55
N HIS A 163 -11.90 -0.45 0.14
CA HIS A 163 -10.47 -0.65 -0.11
C HIS A 163 -10.28 -1.56 -1.33
N PRO A 164 -9.38 -1.24 -2.29
CA PRO A 164 -9.12 -2.09 -3.46
C PRO A 164 -8.74 -3.52 -3.12
N PHE A 165 -8.17 -3.74 -1.95
CA PHE A 165 -7.81 -5.06 -1.47
C PHE A 165 -9.02 -5.91 -1.01
N ALA A 166 -10.20 -5.31 -0.77
CA ALA A 166 -11.42 -6.06 -0.48
C ALA A 166 -11.83 -6.98 -1.64
N GLU A 167 -11.38 -6.68 -2.85
CA GLU A 167 -11.60 -7.50 -4.05
C GLU A 167 -10.73 -8.76 -4.09
N ARG A 168 -9.69 -8.85 -3.25
CA ARG A 168 -8.86 -10.05 -3.20
C ARG A 168 -9.68 -11.21 -2.66
N ALA A 169 -9.65 -12.32 -3.39
CA ALA A 169 -10.26 -13.57 -2.95
C ALA A 169 -9.79 -13.97 -1.55
N LEU A 170 -10.58 -14.74 -0.83
CA LEU A 170 -10.14 -15.38 0.40
C LEU A 170 -8.86 -16.18 0.12
N PRO A 171 -7.91 -16.21 1.05
CA PRO A 171 -6.71 -17.00 0.86
C PRO A 171 -7.08 -18.46 0.60
N GLY A 172 -6.36 -19.06 -0.33
CA GLY A 172 -6.46 -20.49 -0.58
C GLY A 172 -5.91 -21.32 0.59
N ASP A 173 -5.95 -22.63 0.42
CA ASP A 173 -5.38 -23.56 1.40
C ASP A 173 -3.87 -23.38 1.57
N VAL A 174 -3.39 -23.45 2.82
CA VAL A 174 -1.97 -23.38 3.18
C VAL A 174 -1.15 -24.44 2.44
N ALA A 175 -1.70 -25.67 2.34
CA ALA A 175 -1.03 -26.77 1.65
C ALA A 175 -0.81 -26.47 0.17
N GLY A 176 -1.79 -25.86 -0.50
CA GLY A 176 -1.68 -25.43 -1.89
C GLY A 176 -0.57 -24.38 -2.10
N TYR A 177 -0.47 -23.38 -1.22
CA TYR A 177 0.61 -22.40 -1.28
C TYR A 177 1.97 -23.03 -1.02
N ARG A 178 2.07 -23.95 -0.06
CA ARG A 178 3.33 -24.69 0.22
C ARG A 178 3.77 -25.50 -0.98
N ALA A 179 2.84 -26.24 -1.58
CA ALA A 179 3.12 -27.04 -2.78
C ALA A 179 3.60 -26.14 -3.95
N ALA A 180 2.92 -25.01 -4.20
CA ALA A 180 3.29 -24.06 -5.24
C ALA A 180 4.66 -23.43 -5.03
N LEU A 181 5.11 -23.32 -3.78
CA LEU A 181 6.43 -22.83 -3.42
C LEU A 181 7.47 -23.96 -3.25
N GLY A 182 7.07 -25.23 -3.36
CA GLY A 182 7.92 -26.39 -3.10
C GLY A 182 8.41 -26.45 -1.66
N LEU A 183 7.58 -26.04 -0.69
CA LEU A 183 7.88 -26.07 0.73
C LEU A 183 7.39 -27.39 1.35
N PRO A 184 8.15 -28.03 2.26
CA PRO A 184 7.72 -29.22 3.00
C PRO A 184 6.40 -28.96 3.75
N ALA A 185 5.40 -29.81 3.55
CA ALA A 185 4.06 -29.62 4.09
C ALA A 185 3.98 -29.68 5.63
N GLY A 186 4.79 -30.55 6.26
CA GLY A 186 4.76 -30.81 7.71
C GLY A 186 5.58 -29.87 8.58
N ARG A 187 6.32 -28.92 7.97
CA ARG A 187 7.19 -28.00 8.71
C ARG A 187 6.49 -26.68 9.04
N THR A 188 6.69 -26.18 10.26
CA THR A 188 6.26 -24.81 10.60
C THR A 188 6.99 -23.81 9.73
N THR A 189 6.24 -22.94 9.07
CA THR A 189 6.76 -21.95 8.10
C THR A 189 6.56 -20.54 8.63
N ILE A 190 7.64 -19.78 8.73
CA ILE A 190 7.61 -18.37 9.15
C ILE A 190 8.06 -17.49 7.98
N ALA A 191 7.22 -16.54 7.59
CA ALA A 191 7.60 -15.54 6.61
C ALA A 191 8.31 -14.35 7.29
N LEU A 192 9.40 -13.90 6.69
CA LEU A 192 10.11 -12.68 7.07
C LEU A 192 9.96 -11.64 5.96
N LEU A 193 9.25 -10.55 6.23
CA LEU A 193 8.97 -9.47 5.29
C LEU A 193 9.73 -8.19 5.72
N PRO A 194 11.02 -8.04 5.37
CA PRO A 194 11.86 -6.94 5.87
C PRO A 194 11.58 -5.59 5.19
N GLY A 195 10.77 -5.58 4.14
CA GLY A 195 10.44 -4.39 3.35
C GLY A 195 10.91 -4.50 1.90
N SER A 196 10.65 -3.43 1.13
CA SER A 196 10.94 -3.35 -0.30
C SER A 196 12.03 -2.35 -0.66
N ARG A 197 12.59 -1.63 0.32
CA ARG A 197 13.65 -0.63 0.12
C ARG A 197 14.95 -1.09 0.74
N ARG A 198 16.07 -0.80 0.09
CA ARG A 198 17.41 -1.11 0.60
C ARG A 198 17.60 -0.66 2.05
N SER A 199 17.25 0.58 2.35
CA SER A 199 17.41 1.15 3.70
C SER A 199 16.54 0.49 4.78
N GLU A 200 15.41 -0.11 4.41
CA GLU A 200 14.55 -0.91 5.30
C GLU A 200 15.22 -2.26 5.57
N ILE A 201 15.67 -2.94 4.53
CA ILE A 201 16.35 -4.23 4.61
C ILE A 201 17.59 -4.13 5.48
N ASP A 202 18.46 -3.14 5.23
CA ASP A 202 19.70 -2.97 5.99
C ASP A 202 19.48 -2.79 7.51
N ARG A 203 18.31 -2.26 7.92
CA ARG A 203 17.99 -2.01 9.34
C ARG A 203 17.15 -3.09 10.00
N ILE A 204 16.29 -3.76 9.23
CA ILE A 204 15.25 -4.65 9.77
C ILE A 204 15.59 -6.11 9.55
N PHE A 205 16.18 -6.45 8.42
CA PHE A 205 16.44 -7.86 8.09
C PHE A 205 17.46 -8.53 9.02
N PRO A 206 18.61 -7.92 9.38
CA PRO A 206 19.54 -8.54 10.32
C PRO A 206 18.89 -8.92 11.67
N PRO A 207 18.21 -8.01 12.40
CA PRO A 207 17.54 -8.40 13.65
C PRO A 207 16.38 -9.40 13.45
N MET A 208 15.75 -9.46 12.27
CA MET A 208 14.79 -10.52 11.95
C MET A 208 15.49 -11.90 11.84
N LEU A 209 16.68 -11.96 11.28
CA LEU A 209 17.49 -13.18 11.18
C LEU A 209 18.00 -13.61 12.55
N ASP A 210 18.45 -12.68 13.41
CA ASP A 210 18.81 -12.97 14.80
C ASP A 210 17.61 -13.57 15.58
N ALA A 211 16.40 -13.06 15.33
CA ALA A 211 15.18 -13.62 15.91
C ALA A 211 14.88 -15.02 15.35
N ALA A 212 15.10 -15.22 14.05
CA ALA A 212 14.91 -16.51 13.40
C ALA A 212 15.85 -17.59 13.96
N GLU A 213 17.11 -17.26 14.26
CA GLU A 213 18.05 -18.18 14.94
C GLU A 213 17.55 -18.60 16.32
N ARG A 214 17.01 -17.65 17.11
CA ARG A 214 16.43 -17.95 18.42
C ARG A 214 15.23 -18.87 18.31
N ILE A 215 14.35 -18.65 17.34
CA ILE A 215 13.20 -19.51 17.07
C ILE A 215 13.69 -20.90 16.62
N LYS A 216 14.66 -20.97 15.71
CA LYS A 216 15.23 -22.22 15.21
C LYS A 216 15.84 -23.07 16.32
N ALA A 217 16.51 -22.42 17.29
CA ALA A 217 17.11 -23.13 18.44
C ALA A 217 16.06 -23.83 19.33
N ARG A 218 14.82 -23.30 19.38
CA ARG A 218 13.71 -23.88 20.16
C ARG A 218 12.80 -24.78 19.33
N HIS A 219 12.72 -24.53 18.03
CA HIS A 219 11.89 -25.24 17.05
C HIS A 219 12.77 -25.70 15.88
N PRO A 220 13.52 -26.82 16.03
CA PRO A 220 14.49 -27.26 15.00
C PRO A 220 13.89 -27.51 13.62
N ASP A 221 12.60 -27.86 13.53
CA ASP A 221 11.90 -28.15 12.28
C ASP A 221 11.31 -26.91 11.60
N VAL A 222 11.52 -25.71 12.15
CA VAL A 222 11.03 -24.48 11.52
C VAL A 222 11.81 -24.17 10.25
N GLN A 223 11.11 -23.65 9.24
CA GLN A 223 11.69 -23.09 8.02
C GLN A 223 11.29 -21.63 7.84
N PHE A 224 12.17 -20.85 7.19
CA PHE A 224 11.95 -19.43 6.95
C PHE A 224 11.84 -19.14 5.47
N VAL A 225 10.90 -18.26 5.10
CA VAL A 225 10.69 -17.84 3.72
C VAL A 225 10.67 -16.32 3.65
N VAL A 226 11.38 -15.75 2.68
CA VAL A 226 11.47 -14.30 2.48
C VAL A 226 11.00 -13.96 1.08
N PRO A 227 9.91 -13.20 0.93
CA PRO A 227 9.54 -12.67 -0.38
C PRO A 227 10.48 -11.52 -0.76
N VAL A 228 11.10 -11.63 -1.93
CA VAL A 228 11.94 -10.57 -2.50
C VAL A 228 11.06 -9.70 -3.39
N ALA A 229 10.98 -8.41 -3.08
CA ALA A 229 10.21 -7.48 -3.90
C ALA A 229 10.78 -7.42 -5.33
N VAL A 230 9.91 -7.33 -6.32
CA VAL A 230 10.31 -7.26 -7.75
C VAL A 230 11.23 -6.06 -8.08
N THR A 231 11.21 -5.04 -7.23
CA THR A 231 12.06 -3.85 -7.32
C THR A 231 13.48 -4.06 -6.75
N LEU A 232 13.74 -5.23 -6.15
CA LEU A 232 15.00 -5.55 -5.50
C LEU A 232 15.67 -6.73 -6.18
N GLN A 233 16.99 -6.70 -6.22
CA GLN A 233 17.80 -7.87 -6.56
C GLN A 233 18.04 -8.72 -5.30
N GLU A 234 17.98 -10.03 -5.42
CA GLU A 234 18.25 -10.96 -4.30
C GLU A 234 19.62 -10.72 -3.64
N GLY A 235 20.59 -10.24 -4.41
CA GLY A 235 21.92 -9.88 -3.91
C GLY A 235 21.92 -8.87 -2.75
N VAL A 236 20.84 -8.10 -2.59
CA VAL A 236 20.72 -7.15 -1.47
C VAL A 236 20.56 -7.87 -0.13
N LEU A 237 19.96 -9.06 -0.11
CA LEU A 237 19.73 -9.86 1.10
C LEU A 237 20.93 -10.74 1.49
N ARG A 238 21.78 -11.09 0.52
CA ARG A 238 22.91 -12.02 0.71
C ARG A 238 23.89 -11.64 1.82
N PRO A 239 24.31 -10.36 2.00
CA PRO A 239 25.24 -10.00 3.08
C PRO A 239 24.69 -10.25 4.49
N ALA A 240 23.39 -10.15 4.69
CA ALA A 240 22.77 -10.50 5.97
C ALA A 240 22.67 -12.02 6.12
N LEU A 241 22.25 -12.74 5.08
CA LEU A 241 22.12 -14.20 5.10
C LEU A 241 23.44 -14.91 5.32
N SER A 242 24.54 -14.42 4.77
CA SER A 242 25.88 -15.05 4.93
C SER A 242 26.35 -15.09 6.39
N ARG A 243 25.86 -14.22 7.26
CA ARG A 243 26.16 -14.21 8.69
C ARG A 243 25.30 -15.21 9.47
N HIS A 244 24.26 -15.73 8.86
CA HIS A 244 23.26 -16.64 9.43
C HIS A 244 23.18 -17.92 8.61
N ALA A 245 24.33 -18.48 8.23
CA ALA A 245 24.43 -19.65 7.34
C ALA A 245 23.77 -20.93 7.92
N SER A 246 23.52 -20.97 9.24
CA SER A 246 22.81 -22.06 9.92
C SER A 246 21.29 -22.02 9.66
N LEU A 247 20.75 -20.90 9.19
CA LEU A 247 19.33 -20.76 8.88
C LEU A 247 19.02 -21.26 7.47
N GLU A 248 18.05 -22.15 7.37
CA GLU A 248 17.42 -22.49 6.11
C GLU A 248 16.44 -21.39 5.72
N VAL A 249 16.89 -20.37 4.98
CA VAL A 249 16.07 -19.27 4.49
C VAL A 249 15.86 -19.42 2.99
N ARG A 250 14.61 -19.58 2.58
CA ARG A 250 14.22 -19.64 1.18
C ARG A 250 13.83 -18.25 0.67
N LEU A 251 14.48 -17.78 -0.38
CA LEU A 251 14.11 -16.55 -1.07
C LEU A 251 13.12 -16.86 -2.20
N VAL A 252 12.08 -16.04 -2.33
CA VAL A 252 11.03 -16.19 -3.35
C VAL A 252 10.75 -14.83 -3.97
N SER A 253 11.09 -14.66 -5.25
CA SER A 253 10.92 -13.38 -5.94
C SER A 253 9.48 -13.19 -6.43
N GLY A 254 8.89 -12.01 -6.18
CA GLY A 254 7.64 -11.55 -6.76
C GLY A 254 6.36 -12.25 -6.31
N ARG A 255 6.41 -13.19 -5.36
CA ARG A 255 5.27 -14.02 -4.93
C ARG A 255 4.93 -13.82 -3.45
N ALA A 256 4.86 -12.55 -3.00
CA ALA A 256 4.68 -12.22 -1.59
C ALA A 256 3.39 -12.80 -1.00
N ASP A 257 2.27 -12.74 -1.72
CA ASP A 257 0.97 -13.28 -1.28
C ASP A 257 1.05 -14.79 -1.03
N GLU A 258 1.74 -15.53 -1.90
CA GLU A 258 1.90 -16.98 -1.74
C GLU A 258 2.82 -17.33 -0.56
N VAL A 259 3.90 -16.55 -0.37
CA VAL A 259 4.80 -16.69 0.79
C VAL A 259 4.04 -16.47 2.09
N VAL A 260 3.25 -15.41 2.16
CA VAL A 260 2.40 -15.12 3.31
C VAL A 260 1.35 -16.23 3.48
N GLY A 261 0.67 -16.63 2.39
CA GLY A 261 -0.33 -17.69 2.39
C GLY A 261 0.18 -19.05 2.89
N ALA A 262 1.45 -19.38 2.60
CA ALA A 262 2.11 -20.62 3.03
C ALA A 262 2.53 -20.63 4.50
N SER A 263 2.50 -19.47 5.19
CA SER A 263 3.12 -19.29 6.50
C SER A 263 2.17 -19.51 7.66
N ASP A 264 2.68 -20.02 8.77
CA ASP A 264 1.97 -20.17 10.03
C ASP A 264 1.97 -18.89 10.86
N ALA A 265 3.04 -18.10 10.73
CA ALA A 265 3.18 -16.76 11.30
C ALA A 265 4.08 -15.88 10.42
N VAL A 266 3.93 -14.57 10.56
CA VAL A 266 4.63 -13.59 9.71
C VAL A 266 5.29 -12.53 10.58
N LEU A 267 6.58 -12.30 10.37
CA LEU A 267 7.31 -11.16 10.91
C LEU A 267 7.39 -10.10 9.80
N VAL A 268 6.67 -9.02 9.94
CA VAL A 268 6.44 -8.06 8.85
C VAL A 268 6.83 -6.64 9.21
N LYS A 269 7.53 -5.96 8.32
CA LYS A 269 7.81 -4.52 8.43
C LYS A 269 6.51 -3.71 8.28
N SER A 270 6.31 -2.71 9.15
CA SER A 270 5.15 -1.81 9.08
C SER A 270 5.03 -1.11 7.72
N GLY A 271 3.86 -1.18 7.13
CA GLY A 271 3.52 -0.61 5.82
C GLY A 271 2.30 -1.32 5.23
N THR A 272 2.09 -1.17 3.93
CA THR A 272 0.99 -1.81 3.19
C THR A 272 1.00 -3.34 3.34
N SER A 273 2.18 -3.95 3.46
CA SER A 273 2.35 -5.40 3.66
C SER A 273 1.66 -5.93 4.93
N THR A 274 1.43 -5.09 5.94
CA THR A 274 0.67 -5.51 7.14
C THR A 274 -0.80 -5.77 6.80
N LEU A 275 -1.38 -4.94 5.94
CA LEU A 275 -2.74 -5.14 5.48
C LEU A 275 -2.84 -6.32 4.50
N GLU A 276 -1.86 -6.50 3.62
CA GLU A 276 -1.78 -7.66 2.73
C GLU A 276 -1.69 -8.96 3.55
N THR A 277 -0.87 -8.99 4.60
CA THR A 277 -0.76 -10.13 5.51
C THR A 277 -2.08 -10.41 6.24
N ALA A 278 -2.78 -9.36 6.68
CA ALA A 278 -4.10 -9.47 7.30
C ALA A 278 -5.13 -10.08 6.35
N LEU A 279 -5.12 -9.66 5.07
CA LEU A 279 -6.02 -10.20 4.06
C LEU A 279 -5.78 -11.68 3.76
N MET A 280 -4.54 -12.13 3.89
CA MET A 280 -4.18 -13.54 3.82
C MET A 280 -4.52 -14.32 5.10
N GLN A 281 -5.14 -13.66 6.09
CA GLN A 281 -5.53 -14.24 7.38
C GLN A 281 -4.38 -15.00 8.06
N ARG A 282 -3.20 -14.37 8.08
CA ARG A 282 -2.05 -14.94 8.77
C ARG A 282 -1.71 -14.15 10.03
N PRO A 283 -1.44 -14.84 11.13
CA PRO A 283 -0.95 -14.19 12.34
C PRO A 283 0.37 -13.47 12.05
N MET A 284 0.54 -12.29 12.64
CA MET A 284 1.73 -11.49 12.38
C MET A 284 2.24 -10.74 13.61
N VAL A 285 3.52 -10.42 13.55
CA VAL A 285 4.18 -9.45 14.42
C VAL A 285 4.72 -8.33 13.54
N VAL A 286 4.33 -7.10 13.84
CA VAL A 286 4.73 -5.94 13.05
C VAL A 286 5.97 -5.31 13.66
N VAL A 287 6.98 -5.07 12.85
CA VAL A 287 8.23 -4.43 13.25
C VAL A 287 8.47 -3.15 12.47
N TYR A 288 9.04 -2.16 13.16
CA TYR A 288 9.41 -0.92 12.52
C TYR A 288 10.68 -0.32 13.10
N LYS A 289 11.69 -0.12 12.25
CA LYS A 289 12.94 0.57 12.58
C LYS A 289 13.21 1.66 11.55
N MET A 290 13.46 2.87 12.01
CA MET A 290 13.87 4.00 11.19
C MET A 290 15.13 4.65 11.75
N ALA A 291 15.72 5.57 11.00
CA ALA A 291 16.84 6.36 11.50
C ALA A 291 16.43 7.10 12.78
N TRP A 292 17.31 7.14 13.78
CA TRP A 292 17.03 7.68 15.11
C TRP A 292 16.48 9.11 15.06
N LEU A 293 17.09 9.96 14.27
CA LEU A 293 16.63 11.35 14.09
C LEU A 293 15.22 11.41 13.49
N SER A 294 14.94 10.58 12.47
CA SER A 294 13.62 10.51 11.84
C SER A 294 12.54 10.01 12.81
N TYR A 295 12.90 9.12 13.73
CA TYR A 295 11.99 8.61 14.76
C TYR A 295 11.58 9.73 15.74
N TRP A 296 12.51 10.49 16.23
CA TRP A 296 12.18 11.60 17.15
C TRP A 296 11.34 12.67 16.48
N VAL A 297 11.67 13.03 15.24
CA VAL A 297 10.85 13.95 14.44
C VAL A 297 9.43 13.39 14.24
N ALA A 298 9.33 12.11 13.85
CA ALA A 298 8.02 11.45 13.67
C ALA A 298 7.24 11.42 14.99
N ARG A 299 7.86 11.10 16.11
CA ARG A 299 7.23 11.06 17.45
C ARG A 299 6.69 12.43 17.90
N LEU A 300 7.32 13.51 17.49
CA LEU A 300 6.85 14.87 17.79
C LEU A 300 5.67 15.29 16.89
N LEU A 301 5.67 14.83 15.63
CA LEU A 301 4.69 15.25 14.62
C LEU A 301 3.48 14.32 14.53
N VAL A 302 3.67 13.02 14.78
CA VAL A 302 2.65 11.98 14.61
C VAL A 302 1.99 11.70 15.96
N ARG A 303 0.72 12.07 16.08
CA ARG A 303 -0.12 11.79 17.26
C ARG A 303 -0.98 10.56 17.04
N MET A 304 -0.34 9.43 16.88
CA MET A 304 -1.04 8.15 16.68
C MET A 304 -0.62 7.15 17.75
N SER A 305 -1.59 6.36 18.21
CA SER A 305 -1.36 5.25 19.14
C SER A 305 -0.88 3.98 18.46
N HIS A 306 -1.08 3.87 17.14
CA HIS A 306 -0.74 2.68 16.34
C HIS A 306 -0.03 3.05 15.05
N PHE A 307 0.82 2.15 14.54
CA PHE A 307 1.60 2.33 13.30
C PHE A 307 1.26 1.29 12.23
N ALA A 308 0.75 0.12 12.61
CA ALA A 308 0.26 -0.86 11.65
C ALA A 308 -1.15 -0.47 11.19
N LEU A 309 -1.38 -0.50 9.87
CA LEU A 309 -2.70 -0.21 9.30
C LEU A 309 -3.81 -1.09 9.90
N VAL A 310 -3.49 -2.33 10.25
CA VAL A 310 -4.41 -3.26 10.92
C VAL A 310 -4.91 -2.69 12.25
N ASN A 311 -4.02 -2.21 13.11
CA ASN A 311 -4.37 -1.63 14.42
C ASN A 311 -5.06 -0.27 14.28
N ILE A 312 -4.64 0.53 13.29
CA ILE A 312 -5.27 1.82 12.97
C ILE A 312 -6.73 1.61 12.56
N LEU A 313 -6.98 0.63 11.68
CA LEU A 313 -8.32 0.28 11.22
C LEU A 313 -9.20 -0.28 12.34
N ALA A 314 -8.61 -1.12 13.18
CA ALA A 314 -9.32 -1.69 14.34
C ALA A 314 -9.57 -0.66 15.45
N GLY A 315 -8.82 0.46 15.50
CA GLY A 315 -8.85 1.41 16.63
C GLY A 315 -8.32 0.83 17.94
N ARG A 316 -7.68 -0.33 17.90
CA ARG A 316 -7.12 -1.07 19.04
C ARG A 316 -5.94 -1.93 18.61
N THR A 317 -5.19 -2.43 19.58
CA THR A 317 -4.13 -3.40 19.29
C THR A 317 -4.73 -4.76 18.93
N VAL A 318 -4.60 -5.17 17.68
CA VAL A 318 -4.95 -6.49 17.15
C VAL A 318 -3.68 -7.31 16.95
N VAL A 319 -2.63 -6.68 16.42
CA VAL A 319 -1.33 -7.28 16.17
C VAL A 319 -0.25 -6.61 17.02
N PRO A 320 0.75 -7.32 17.56
CA PRO A 320 1.89 -6.71 18.24
C PRO A 320 2.65 -5.76 17.30
N GLU A 321 2.99 -4.57 17.80
CA GLU A 321 3.81 -3.58 17.11
C GLU A 321 5.10 -3.37 17.90
N LEU A 322 6.22 -3.79 17.34
CA LEU A 322 7.54 -3.64 17.94
C LEU A 322 8.28 -2.49 17.25
N LEU A 323 8.51 -1.42 17.99
CA LEU A 323 9.08 -0.19 17.44
C LEU A 323 10.49 0.04 17.97
N GLN A 324 11.41 0.41 17.09
CA GLN A 324 12.78 0.82 17.42
C GLN A 324 13.50 -0.18 18.34
N GLN A 325 13.68 0.14 19.62
CA GLN A 325 14.33 -0.72 20.62
C GLN A 325 13.49 -1.95 20.97
N GLU A 326 12.15 -1.81 20.92
CA GLU A 326 11.24 -2.95 21.13
C GLU A 326 11.34 -3.98 20.01
N ALA A 327 11.75 -3.56 18.80
CA ALA A 327 12.04 -4.47 17.69
C ALA A 327 13.40 -5.17 17.91
N SER A 328 13.59 -5.76 19.09
CA SER A 328 14.75 -6.59 19.39
C SER A 328 14.52 -8.04 18.94
N PRO A 329 15.59 -8.80 18.63
CA PRO A 329 15.50 -10.21 18.26
C PRO A 329 14.74 -11.06 19.30
N GLU A 330 14.96 -10.78 20.58
CA GLU A 330 14.33 -11.49 21.70
C GLU A 330 12.81 -11.31 21.68
N ARG A 331 12.34 -10.06 21.56
CA ARG A 331 10.90 -9.76 21.53
C ARG A 331 10.23 -10.26 20.27
N MET A 332 10.90 -10.12 19.11
CA MET A 332 10.39 -10.68 17.85
C MET A 332 10.19 -12.20 17.96
N ALA A 333 11.20 -12.92 18.48
CA ALA A 333 11.12 -14.37 18.69
C ALA A 333 9.99 -14.73 19.67
N ALA A 334 9.93 -14.06 20.83
CA ALA A 334 8.92 -14.34 21.85
C ALA A 334 7.48 -14.14 21.34
N GLU A 335 7.22 -13.07 20.58
CA GLU A 335 5.87 -12.82 20.03
C GLU A 335 5.51 -13.82 18.93
N ILE A 336 6.45 -14.22 18.06
CA ILE A 336 6.21 -15.28 17.08
C ILE A 336 5.95 -16.61 17.79
N GLU A 337 6.75 -16.98 18.78
CA GLU A 337 6.57 -18.21 19.56
C GLU A 337 5.20 -18.24 20.27
N ARG A 338 4.77 -17.11 20.84
CA ARG A 338 3.44 -16.98 21.44
C ARG A 338 2.34 -17.28 20.43
N LEU A 339 2.45 -16.77 19.20
CA LEU A 339 1.48 -17.05 18.14
C LEU A 339 1.49 -18.50 17.65
N LEU A 340 2.62 -19.22 17.79
CA LEU A 340 2.74 -20.62 17.42
C LEU A 340 2.26 -21.57 18.54
N SER A 341 2.49 -21.21 19.83
CA SER A 341 2.26 -22.09 20.97
C SER A 341 0.99 -21.80 21.77
N ASP A 342 0.42 -20.59 21.66
CA ASP A 342 -0.81 -20.19 22.35
C ASP A 342 -1.99 -20.10 21.35
N PRO A 343 -2.86 -21.13 21.28
CA PRO A 343 -4.03 -21.11 20.39
C PRO A 343 -5.01 -19.98 20.69
N GLY A 344 -5.10 -19.54 21.97
CA GLY A 344 -5.96 -18.43 22.37
C GLY A 344 -5.48 -17.09 21.81
N ALA A 345 -4.18 -16.79 21.96
CA ALA A 345 -3.57 -15.59 21.42
C ALA A 345 -3.66 -15.56 19.87
N ARG A 346 -3.40 -16.72 19.24
CA ARG A 346 -3.53 -16.87 17.79
C ARG A 346 -4.97 -16.59 17.32
N ARG A 347 -5.96 -17.19 18.00
CA ARG A 347 -7.37 -17.03 17.65
C ARG A 347 -7.83 -15.59 17.82
N ALA A 348 -7.52 -14.97 18.95
CA ALA A 348 -7.87 -13.57 19.21
C ALA A 348 -7.32 -12.62 18.13
N GLN A 349 -6.08 -12.87 17.67
CA GLN A 349 -5.49 -12.06 16.59
C GLN A 349 -6.20 -12.30 15.26
N LEU A 350 -6.49 -13.53 14.88
CA LEU A 350 -7.19 -13.86 13.63
C LEU A 350 -8.62 -13.30 13.61
N ASP A 351 -9.33 -13.34 14.73
CA ASP A 351 -10.67 -12.75 14.87
C ASP A 351 -10.61 -11.23 14.65
N GLY A 352 -9.63 -10.55 15.26
CA GLY A 352 -9.41 -9.12 15.03
C GLY A 352 -9.00 -8.78 13.59
N ILE A 353 -8.19 -9.60 12.95
CA ILE A 353 -7.83 -9.47 11.53
C ILE A 353 -9.09 -9.63 10.66
N ALA A 354 -9.97 -10.58 10.98
CA ALA A 354 -11.22 -10.76 10.26
C ALA A 354 -12.17 -9.56 10.40
N GLU A 355 -12.21 -8.90 11.57
CA GLU A 355 -12.94 -7.64 11.78
C GLU A 355 -12.39 -6.54 10.87
N VAL A 356 -11.06 -6.36 10.84
CA VAL A 356 -10.40 -5.39 9.96
C VAL A 356 -10.73 -5.66 8.50
N ARG A 357 -10.67 -6.91 8.06
CA ARG A 357 -11.03 -7.27 6.69
C ARG A 357 -12.46 -6.83 6.35
N ARG A 358 -13.43 -7.07 7.24
CA ARG A 358 -14.82 -6.65 7.03
C ARG A 358 -14.96 -5.12 6.96
N SER A 359 -14.16 -4.38 7.72
CA SER A 359 -14.20 -2.91 7.71
C SER A 359 -13.68 -2.29 6.41
N LEU A 360 -12.94 -3.04 5.59
CA LEU A 360 -12.45 -2.55 4.29
C LEU A 360 -13.56 -2.40 3.23
N GLY A 361 -14.78 -2.79 3.56
CA GLY A 361 -15.95 -2.72 2.69
C GLY A 361 -16.09 -3.93 1.77
N GLU A 362 -17.20 -3.94 1.04
CA GLU A 362 -17.51 -4.98 0.07
C GLU A 362 -16.66 -4.83 -1.19
N PRO A 363 -16.41 -5.93 -1.94
CA PRO A 363 -15.82 -5.87 -3.27
C PRO A 363 -16.53 -4.85 -4.20
N GLY A 364 -15.85 -4.39 -5.24
CA GLY A 364 -16.40 -3.43 -6.21
C GLY A 364 -15.97 -1.97 -5.96
N ALA A 365 -14.85 -1.73 -5.31
CA ALA A 365 -14.28 -0.40 -5.13
C ALA A 365 -14.10 0.32 -6.47
N ALA A 366 -13.55 -0.35 -7.47
CA ALA A 366 -13.35 0.22 -8.81
C ALA A 366 -14.67 0.67 -9.47
N ARG A 367 -15.73 -0.12 -9.32
CA ARG A 367 -17.06 0.24 -9.81
C ARG A 367 -17.62 1.48 -9.11
N ARG A 368 -17.52 1.55 -7.77
CA ARG A 368 -17.98 2.73 -7.02
C ARG A 368 -17.18 3.99 -7.39
N VAL A 369 -15.88 3.86 -7.66
CA VAL A 369 -15.06 4.97 -8.22
C VAL A 369 -15.60 5.40 -9.58
N ALA A 370 -15.91 4.47 -10.47
CA ALA A 370 -16.46 4.77 -11.79
C ALA A 370 -17.84 5.45 -11.70
N GLU A 371 -18.72 5.00 -10.80
CA GLU A 371 -20.02 5.63 -10.54
C GLU A 371 -19.87 7.07 -10.03
N GLU A 372 -18.91 7.33 -9.15
CA GLU A 372 -18.60 8.68 -8.65
C GLU A 372 -18.05 9.60 -9.75
N ILE A 373 -17.22 9.08 -10.67
CA ILE A 373 -16.75 9.83 -11.82
C ILE A 373 -17.92 10.12 -12.78
N ALA A 374 -18.75 9.12 -13.07
CA ALA A 374 -19.90 9.28 -13.96
C ALA A 374 -20.93 10.30 -13.41
N GLY A 375 -21.06 10.37 -12.09
CA GLY A 375 -21.95 11.34 -11.41
C GLY A 375 -21.47 12.79 -11.44
N VAL A 376 -20.24 13.08 -11.87
CA VAL A 376 -19.72 14.45 -12.07
C VAL A 376 -19.47 14.80 -13.53
N LEU A 377 -19.60 13.83 -14.42
CA LEU A 377 -19.61 14.07 -15.86
C LEU A 377 -20.91 14.80 -16.26
N PRO A 378 -20.85 15.66 -17.27
CA PRO A 378 -22.02 16.38 -17.76
C PRO A 378 -23.10 15.48 -18.35
#